data_20820f0e0d1f711c548214af41feaacc
#
_entry.id   20820f0e0d1f711c548214af41feaacc
#
_cell.length_a   1.000
_cell.length_b   1.000
_cell.length_c   1.000
_cell.angle_alpha   90.00
_cell.angle_beta   90.00
_cell.angle_gamma   90.00
#
_symmetry.space_group_name_H-M   'P 1'
#
loop_
_entity.id
_entity.type
_entity.pdbx_description
1 polymer ?
#
loop_
_entity_poly.entity_id
_entity_poly.type
_entity_poly.pdbx_seq_one_letter_code
_entity_poly.pdbx_strand_id
1 'polypeptide(L)'
;MCIRDSRKFRPQEFEDVKGQEHIVTTLKNQIKADRIGHAYLFCGTRGTGKTTVAKIFAKAVNCEHPVDGSPCGECPSCRAITEGSSMNVIEIDAASNNGVDNIRQIREEVTYRPTEGRYKVYIIDEVHMLSAGAFNALLKTLEEPPSYVIFILATTEAHKIPITILSRCQRYDFHRISIDTIASRLSDLMEQEQVEVEERAIRYVAKAGDGSMRDALSLLDQCIAFHLGEKLTYENVLEVLGAVDTEVFSRLLRRILDEDVTGAIRILGELIDDGRELSQLVNDFTWYMRNLLLLQSSDDMEEVLDISKDNLEALKEEAALVKPCLLYTSPSP
;
A
#
# COMPACT_ATOMS: atom_id res chain seq x y z
N MET A 1 8.33 22.58 -6.81
CA MET A 1 8.42 21.26 -7.42
C MET A 1 7.52 20.36 -6.58
N CYS A 2 6.47 19.82 -7.13
CA CYS A 2 5.43 19.18 -6.33
C CYS A 2 5.43 17.70 -6.69
N ILE A 3 6.05 16.88 -5.84
CA ILE A 3 5.88 15.41 -5.84
C ILE A 3 4.43 15.08 -5.44
N ARG A 4 3.64 16.09 -5.07
CA ARG A 4 2.22 16.03 -4.72
C ARG A 4 1.32 15.37 -5.74
N ASP A 5 1.79 15.10 -6.95
CA ASP A 5 1.02 14.30 -7.87
C ASP A 5 1.44 12.83 -7.75
N SER A 6 0.92 12.15 -6.71
CA SER A 6 0.98 10.69 -6.61
C SER A 6 0.44 9.99 -7.87
N ARG A 7 -0.11 10.75 -8.81
CA ARG A 7 -0.53 10.32 -10.14
C ARG A 7 0.64 10.32 -11.12
N LYS A 8 1.60 11.26 -11.01
CA LYS A 8 2.76 11.37 -11.91
C LYS A 8 3.64 10.11 -11.88
N PHE A 9 3.83 9.54 -10.68
CA PHE A 9 4.67 8.36 -10.45
C PHE A 9 3.88 7.04 -10.41
N ARG A 10 2.58 7.11 -10.74
CA ARG A 10 1.75 5.89 -10.80
C ARG A 10 2.20 5.05 -11.99
N PRO A 11 2.50 3.76 -11.79
CA PRO A 11 2.83 2.83 -12.86
C PRO A 11 1.85 2.91 -14.02
N GLN A 12 2.36 2.98 -15.24
CA GLN A 12 1.56 3.05 -16.46
C GLN A 12 1.57 1.73 -17.23
N GLU A 13 2.54 0.89 -16.97
CA GLU A 13 2.77 -0.41 -17.61
C GLU A 13 2.99 -1.47 -16.53
N PHE A 14 2.85 -2.75 -16.90
CA PHE A 14 3.03 -3.85 -15.95
C PHE A 14 4.48 -3.98 -15.44
N GLU A 15 5.44 -3.58 -16.21
CA GLU A 15 6.88 -3.59 -15.91
C GLU A 15 7.25 -2.65 -14.75
N ASP A 16 6.48 -1.58 -14.60
CA ASP A 16 6.65 -0.60 -13.53
C ASP A 16 6.08 -1.06 -12.18
N VAL A 17 5.23 -2.08 -12.19
CA VAL A 17 4.61 -2.61 -10.97
C VAL A 17 5.62 -3.46 -10.22
N LYS A 18 5.97 -3.03 -9.01
CA LYS A 18 6.95 -3.71 -8.15
C LYS A 18 6.26 -4.46 -7.00
N GLY A 19 6.83 -5.62 -6.66
CA GLY A 19 6.39 -6.44 -5.52
C GLY A 19 5.09 -7.23 -5.74
N GLN A 20 4.58 -7.29 -7.01
CA GLN A 20 3.38 -8.04 -7.37
C GLN A 20 3.60 -8.87 -8.65
N GLU A 21 4.81 -9.37 -8.84
CA GLU A 21 5.24 -10.05 -10.08
C GLU A 21 4.37 -11.26 -10.42
N HIS A 22 3.90 -12.00 -9.41
CA HIS A 22 3.01 -13.16 -9.58
C HIS A 22 1.65 -12.78 -10.19
N ILE A 23 1.09 -11.63 -9.80
CA ILE A 23 -0.17 -11.11 -10.35
C ILE A 23 0.05 -10.61 -11.77
N VAL A 24 1.07 -9.79 -11.96
CA VAL A 24 1.44 -9.22 -13.26
C VAL A 24 1.66 -10.32 -14.29
N THR A 25 2.45 -11.34 -13.95
CA THR A 25 2.72 -12.48 -14.85
C THR A 25 1.44 -13.21 -15.23
N THR A 26 0.56 -13.45 -14.25
CA THR A 26 -0.71 -14.15 -14.51
C THR A 26 -1.61 -13.35 -15.43
N LEU A 27 -1.78 -12.05 -15.20
CA LEU A 27 -2.61 -11.16 -16.01
C LEU A 27 -2.05 -11.03 -17.44
N LYS A 28 -0.73 -10.86 -17.60
CA LYS A 28 -0.07 -10.84 -18.93
C LYS A 28 -0.31 -12.13 -19.71
N ASN A 29 -0.20 -13.28 -19.04
CA ASN A 29 -0.43 -14.58 -19.67
C ASN A 29 -1.89 -14.76 -20.11
N GLN A 30 -2.87 -14.28 -19.33
CA GLN A 30 -4.28 -14.29 -19.72
C GLN A 30 -4.53 -13.44 -20.97
N ILE A 31 -3.92 -12.26 -21.04
CA ILE A 31 -4.05 -11.37 -22.21
C ILE A 31 -3.43 -12.03 -23.44
N LYS A 32 -2.22 -12.60 -23.33
CA LYS A 32 -1.54 -13.31 -24.44
C LYS A 32 -2.33 -14.51 -24.95
N ALA A 33 -2.97 -15.23 -24.03
CA ALA A 33 -3.77 -16.41 -24.37
C ALA A 33 -5.20 -16.08 -24.84
N ASP A 34 -5.59 -14.80 -24.87
CA ASP A 34 -6.97 -14.32 -25.10
C ASP A 34 -8.00 -15.01 -24.17
N ARG A 35 -7.58 -15.31 -22.92
CA ARG A 35 -8.39 -15.97 -21.90
C ARG A 35 -8.75 -15.00 -20.79
N ILE A 36 -9.41 -13.91 -21.18
CA ILE A 36 -9.80 -12.85 -20.25
C ILE A 36 -11.09 -13.25 -19.56
N GLY A 37 -11.08 -13.25 -18.22
CA GLY A 37 -12.25 -13.49 -17.39
C GLY A 37 -13.18 -12.28 -17.37
N HIS A 38 -14.42 -12.48 -16.94
CA HIS A 38 -15.41 -11.41 -16.81
C HIS A 38 -15.37 -10.70 -15.45
N ALA A 39 -14.78 -11.32 -14.42
CA ALA A 39 -14.74 -10.74 -13.07
C ALA A 39 -13.44 -11.09 -12.33
N TYR A 40 -12.81 -10.07 -11.78
CA TYR A 40 -11.57 -10.12 -11.02
C TYR A 40 -11.80 -9.51 -9.63
N LEU A 41 -11.22 -10.12 -8.60
CA LEU A 41 -11.24 -9.60 -7.25
C LEU A 41 -9.81 -9.40 -6.75
N PHE A 42 -9.40 -8.15 -6.57
CA PHE A 42 -8.08 -7.74 -6.08
C PHE A 42 -8.16 -7.48 -4.58
N CYS A 43 -7.56 -8.34 -3.80
CA CYS A 43 -7.53 -8.30 -2.34
C CYS A 43 -6.15 -7.88 -1.83
N GLY A 44 -6.08 -7.12 -0.76
CA GLY A 44 -4.80 -6.77 -0.10
C GLY A 44 -4.86 -5.43 0.61
N THR A 45 -3.86 -5.13 1.42
CA THR A 45 -3.78 -3.89 2.20
C THR A 45 -3.77 -2.65 1.31
N ARG A 46 -4.04 -1.48 1.90
CA ARG A 46 -4.01 -0.19 1.20
C ARG A 46 -2.62 0.05 0.62
N GLY A 47 -2.54 0.73 -0.53
CA GLY A 47 -1.28 1.19 -1.13
C GLY A 47 -0.43 0.11 -1.81
N THR A 48 -0.90 -1.14 -1.94
CA THR A 48 -0.19 -2.26 -2.58
C THR A 48 -0.33 -2.32 -4.10
N GLY A 49 -1.06 -1.36 -4.71
CA GLY A 49 -1.15 -1.23 -6.17
C GLY A 49 -2.41 -1.80 -6.82
N LYS A 50 -3.42 -2.24 -6.06
CA LYS A 50 -4.67 -2.86 -6.60
C LYS A 50 -5.31 -2.04 -7.72
N THR A 51 -5.67 -0.79 -7.45
CA THR A 51 -6.33 0.11 -8.42
C THR A 51 -5.41 0.46 -9.58
N THR A 52 -4.09 0.54 -9.34
CA THR A 52 -3.09 0.79 -10.39
C THR A 52 -3.03 -0.38 -11.36
N VAL A 53 -2.90 -1.61 -10.86
CA VAL A 53 -2.89 -2.82 -11.70
C VAL A 53 -4.22 -2.99 -12.42
N ALA A 54 -5.36 -2.66 -11.79
CA ALA A 54 -6.67 -2.66 -12.44
C ALA A 54 -6.71 -1.73 -13.66
N LYS A 55 -6.17 -0.51 -13.53
CA LYS A 55 -6.08 0.45 -14.65
C LYS A 55 -5.15 -0.01 -15.77
N ILE A 56 -3.99 -0.56 -15.41
CA ILE A 56 -3.05 -1.12 -16.40
C ILE A 56 -3.70 -2.29 -17.15
N PHE A 57 -4.38 -3.19 -16.43
CA PHE A 57 -5.08 -4.30 -17.05
C PHE A 57 -6.22 -3.81 -17.95
N ALA A 58 -7.01 -2.82 -17.54
CA ALA A 58 -8.05 -2.20 -18.35
C ALA A 58 -7.49 -1.57 -19.65
N LYS A 59 -6.30 -0.94 -19.56
CA LYS A 59 -5.57 -0.46 -20.75
C LYS A 59 -5.12 -1.61 -21.64
N ALA A 60 -4.54 -2.65 -21.08
CA ALA A 60 -3.96 -3.75 -21.81
C ALA A 60 -5.01 -4.53 -22.63
N VAL A 61 -6.21 -4.79 -22.05
CA VAL A 61 -7.31 -5.49 -22.72
C VAL A 61 -7.96 -4.66 -23.84
N ASN A 62 -7.84 -3.33 -23.80
CA ASN A 62 -8.36 -2.40 -24.78
C ASN A 62 -7.26 -1.83 -25.70
N CYS A 63 -6.01 -2.21 -25.51
CA CYS A 63 -4.91 -1.74 -26.32
C CYS A 63 -4.97 -2.29 -27.74
N GLU A 64 -4.75 -1.43 -28.73
CA GLU A 64 -4.74 -1.83 -30.14
C GLU A 64 -3.48 -2.61 -30.51
N HIS A 65 -2.36 -2.33 -29.82
CA HIS A 65 -1.05 -2.92 -30.10
C HIS A 65 -0.36 -3.36 -28.78
N PRO A 66 -0.91 -4.35 -28.05
CA PRO A 66 -0.29 -4.80 -26.82
C PRO A 66 1.08 -5.45 -27.09
N VAL A 67 2.08 -5.08 -26.31
CA VAL A 67 3.43 -5.65 -26.40
C VAL A 67 3.60 -6.59 -25.21
N ASP A 68 3.84 -7.86 -25.47
CA ASP A 68 4.04 -8.89 -24.44
C ASP A 68 2.92 -8.95 -23.38
N GLY A 69 1.68 -8.60 -23.75
CA GLY A 69 0.54 -8.52 -22.82
C GLY A 69 0.48 -7.23 -22.01
N SER A 70 1.41 -6.29 -22.21
CA SER A 70 1.42 -4.95 -21.61
C SER A 70 0.80 -3.93 -22.58
N PRO A 71 0.16 -2.85 -22.07
CA PRO A 71 -0.38 -1.82 -22.94
C PRO A 71 0.75 -1.03 -23.61
N CYS A 72 0.56 -0.57 -24.85
CA CYS A 72 1.58 0.22 -25.58
C CYS A 72 1.75 1.65 -25.06
N GLY A 73 0.80 2.17 -24.25
CA GLY A 73 0.83 3.54 -23.72
C GLY A 73 0.49 4.65 -24.74
N GLU A 74 0.59 4.41 -26.05
CA GLU A 74 0.56 5.44 -27.09
C GLU A 74 -0.70 5.45 -27.97
N CYS A 75 -1.41 4.32 -28.10
CA CYS A 75 -2.61 4.26 -28.92
C CYS A 75 -3.75 5.13 -28.33
N PRO A 76 -4.76 5.51 -29.13
CA PRO A 76 -5.87 6.35 -28.67
C PRO A 76 -6.55 5.82 -27.41
N SER A 77 -6.83 4.51 -27.37
CA SER A 77 -7.42 3.85 -26.19
C SER A 77 -6.54 3.97 -24.95
N CYS A 78 -5.21 3.75 -25.06
CA CYS A 78 -4.29 3.88 -23.93
C CYS A 78 -4.23 5.33 -23.41
N ARG A 79 -4.18 6.32 -24.28
CA ARG A 79 -4.17 7.76 -23.91
C ARG A 79 -5.45 8.15 -23.22
N ALA A 80 -6.61 7.82 -23.82
CA ALA A 80 -7.92 8.14 -23.23
C ALA A 80 -8.11 7.55 -21.83
N ILE A 81 -7.65 6.31 -21.61
CA ILE A 81 -7.72 5.68 -20.27
C ILE A 81 -6.75 6.35 -19.29
N THR A 82 -5.54 6.71 -19.73
CA THR A 82 -4.56 7.40 -18.87
C THR A 82 -5.06 8.78 -18.45
N GLU A 83 -5.68 9.52 -19.36
CA GLU A 83 -6.28 10.86 -19.12
C GLU A 83 -7.60 10.79 -18.35
N GLY A 84 -8.21 9.60 -18.22
CA GLY A 84 -9.51 9.42 -17.56
C GLY A 84 -10.69 9.88 -18.42
N SER A 85 -10.49 10.08 -19.72
CA SER A 85 -11.53 10.50 -20.68
C SER A 85 -12.25 9.33 -21.35
N SER A 86 -11.79 8.10 -21.14
CA SER A 86 -12.39 6.90 -21.73
C SER A 86 -13.76 6.58 -21.15
N MET A 87 -14.77 6.47 -22.01
CA MET A 87 -16.11 6.04 -21.63
C MET A 87 -16.20 4.51 -21.41
N ASN A 88 -15.17 3.76 -21.78
CA ASN A 88 -15.14 2.30 -21.67
C ASN A 88 -14.47 1.80 -20.39
N VAL A 89 -13.78 2.66 -19.64
CA VAL A 89 -13.20 2.32 -18.34
C VAL A 89 -13.78 3.24 -17.29
N ILE A 90 -14.65 2.66 -16.47
CA ILE A 90 -15.42 3.39 -15.47
C ILE A 90 -14.88 3.03 -14.09
N GLU A 91 -14.36 4.02 -13.38
CA GLU A 91 -13.86 3.87 -12.01
C GLU A 91 -14.90 4.37 -11.03
N ILE A 92 -15.23 3.52 -10.05
CA ILE A 92 -16.25 3.79 -9.04
C ILE A 92 -15.62 3.53 -7.68
N ASP A 93 -15.64 4.54 -6.83
CA ASP A 93 -15.31 4.38 -5.43
C ASP A 93 -16.58 4.00 -4.65
N ALA A 94 -16.62 2.78 -4.13
CA ALA A 94 -17.76 2.28 -3.39
C ALA A 94 -17.95 2.98 -2.03
N ALA A 95 -16.93 3.63 -1.48
CA ALA A 95 -17.07 4.41 -0.27
C ALA A 95 -17.99 5.63 -0.50
N SER A 96 -17.87 6.25 -1.66
CA SER A 96 -18.70 7.39 -2.07
C SER A 96 -20.00 6.98 -2.78
N ASN A 97 -20.04 5.78 -3.37
CA ASN A 97 -21.13 5.29 -4.22
C ASN A 97 -21.66 3.90 -3.77
N ASN A 98 -22.03 3.77 -2.50
CA ASN A 98 -22.42 2.50 -1.88
C ASN A 98 -23.91 2.10 -2.11
N GLY A 99 -24.69 2.98 -2.75
CA GLY A 99 -26.14 2.83 -2.92
C GLY A 99 -26.53 1.79 -3.98
N VAL A 100 -27.70 1.20 -3.79
CA VAL A 100 -28.30 0.24 -4.75
C VAL A 100 -28.54 0.89 -6.12
N ASP A 101 -28.90 2.17 -6.14
CA ASP A 101 -29.27 2.88 -7.37
C ASP A 101 -28.06 3.11 -8.26
N ASN A 102 -26.87 3.37 -7.69
CA ASN A 102 -25.63 3.47 -8.46
C ASN A 102 -25.30 2.15 -9.18
N ILE A 103 -25.47 1.02 -8.49
CA ILE A 103 -25.22 -0.31 -9.09
C ILE A 103 -26.33 -0.68 -10.11
N ARG A 104 -27.58 -0.24 -9.91
CA ARG A 104 -28.64 -0.40 -10.90
C ARG A 104 -28.34 0.38 -12.18
N GLN A 105 -27.85 1.62 -12.06
CA GLN A 105 -27.41 2.41 -13.21
C GLN A 105 -26.30 1.68 -13.98
N ILE A 106 -25.27 1.15 -13.28
CA ILE A 106 -24.23 0.32 -13.92
C ILE A 106 -24.86 -0.84 -14.68
N ARG A 107 -25.84 -1.54 -14.10
CA ARG A 107 -26.52 -2.66 -14.74
C ARG A 107 -27.25 -2.26 -16.02
N GLU A 108 -27.82 -1.06 -16.08
CA GLU A 108 -28.42 -0.51 -17.30
C GLU A 108 -27.36 -0.17 -18.34
N GLU A 109 -26.27 0.47 -17.90
CA GLU A 109 -25.15 0.86 -18.78
C GLU A 109 -24.38 -0.33 -19.35
N VAL A 110 -24.32 -1.46 -18.63
CA VAL A 110 -23.69 -2.72 -19.07
C VAL A 110 -24.34 -3.28 -20.34
N THR A 111 -25.60 -2.98 -20.60
CA THR A 111 -26.31 -3.46 -21.81
C THR A 111 -25.78 -2.80 -23.10
N TYR A 112 -25.14 -1.65 -23.00
CA TYR A 112 -24.60 -0.93 -24.15
C TYR A 112 -23.16 -1.37 -24.43
N ARG A 113 -22.90 -1.77 -25.67
CA ARG A 113 -21.55 -2.15 -26.12
C ARG A 113 -20.57 -0.97 -26.05
N PRO A 114 -19.26 -1.25 -25.87
CA PRO A 114 -18.26 -0.20 -25.96
C PRO A 114 -18.30 0.48 -27.34
N THR A 115 -18.12 1.80 -27.34
CA THR A 115 -18.05 2.61 -28.57
C THR A 115 -16.69 2.50 -29.24
N GLU A 116 -15.64 2.31 -28.45
CA GLU A 116 -14.25 2.15 -28.86
C GLU A 116 -13.61 1.03 -28.02
N GLY A 117 -12.59 0.34 -28.57
CA GLY A 117 -11.95 -0.78 -27.87
C GLY A 117 -12.77 -2.07 -27.85
N ARG A 118 -12.26 -3.07 -27.14
CA ARG A 118 -12.86 -4.44 -27.09
C ARG A 118 -13.79 -4.64 -25.90
N TYR A 119 -13.44 -4.04 -24.76
CA TYR A 119 -14.10 -4.30 -23.47
C TYR A 119 -14.54 -3.03 -22.77
N LYS A 120 -15.69 -3.10 -22.12
CA LYS A 120 -16.16 -2.14 -21.15
C LYS A 120 -15.75 -2.62 -19.75
N VAL A 121 -14.91 -1.87 -19.08
CA VAL A 121 -14.27 -2.27 -17.81
C VAL A 121 -14.82 -1.42 -16.67
N TYR A 122 -15.38 -2.06 -15.66
CA TYR A 122 -15.82 -1.41 -14.42
C TYR A 122 -14.82 -1.73 -13.30
N ILE A 123 -14.15 -0.71 -12.79
CA ILE A 123 -13.24 -0.81 -11.65
C ILE A 123 -14.00 -0.29 -10.43
N ILE A 124 -14.35 -1.18 -9.50
CA ILE A 124 -15.05 -0.83 -8.25
C ILE A 124 -14.05 -0.93 -7.11
N ASP A 125 -13.59 0.22 -6.63
CA ASP A 125 -12.64 0.29 -5.51
C ASP A 125 -13.38 0.25 -4.18
N GLU A 126 -12.73 -0.29 -3.14
CA GLU A 126 -13.25 -0.53 -1.80
C GLU A 126 -14.65 -1.19 -1.81
N VAL A 127 -14.80 -2.21 -2.66
CA VAL A 127 -16.09 -2.89 -2.92
C VAL A 127 -16.77 -3.40 -1.66
N HIS A 128 -16.04 -3.66 -0.57
CA HIS A 128 -16.61 -4.07 0.72
C HIS A 128 -17.53 -3.00 1.36
N MET A 129 -17.46 -1.75 0.88
CA MET A 129 -18.31 -0.65 1.34
C MET A 129 -19.71 -0.65 0.70
N LEU A 130 -19.93 -1.50 -0.30
CA LEU A 130 -21.26 -1.62 -0.94
C LEU A 130 -22.30 -2.14 0.04
N SER A 131 -23.53 -1.62 -0.05
CA SER A 131 -24.64 -2.15 0.71
C SER A 131 -25.03 -3.57 0.26
N ALA A 132 -25.69 -4.33 1.12
CA ALA A 132 -26.18 -5.69 0.78
C ALA A 132 -27.09 -5.68 -0.47
N GLY A 133 -27.91 -4.64 -0.63
CA GLY A 133 -28.74 -4.47 -1.81
C GLY A 133 -27.93 -4.21 -3.08
N ALA A 134 -26.84 -3.45 -2.98
CA ALA A 134 -25.93 -3.18 -4.09
C ALA A 134 -25.18 -4.47 -4.51
N PHE A 135 -24.70 -5.28 -3.57
CA PHE A 135 -24.13 -6.59 -3.87
C PHE A 135 -25.13 -7.50 -4.60
N ASN A 136 -26.40 -7.56 -4.16
CA ASN A 136 -27.43 -8.34 -4.82
C ASN A 136 -27.74 -7.84 -6.25
N ALA A 137 -27.66 -6.54 -6.48
CA ALA A 137 -27.82 -5.98 -7.82
C ALA A 137 -26.64 -6.34 -8.74
N LEU A 138 -25.40 -6.32 -8.21
CA LEU A 138 -24.19 -6.68 -8.93
C LEU A 138 -24.16 -8.18 -9.27
N LEU A 139 -24.62 -9.06 -8.36
CA LEU A 139 -24.66 -10.51 -8.57
C LEU A 139 -25.35 -10.91 -9.87
N LYS A 140 -26.47 -10.28 -10.20
CA LYS A 140 -27.22 -10.59 -11.42
C LYS A 140 -26.39 -10.37 -12.70
N THR A 141 -25.55 -9.35 -12.69
CA THR A 141 -24.67 -9.06 -13.85
C THR A 141 -23.44 -9.97 -13.85
N LEU A 142 -22.95 -10.37 -12.68
CA LEU A 142 -21.82 -11.31 -12.58
C LEU A 142 -22.21 -12.76 -12.93
N GLU A 143 -23.49 -13.12 -12.83
CA GLU A 143 -24.00 -14.44 -13.22
C GLU A 143 -24.13 -14.59 -14.74
N GLU A 144 -24.61 -13.55 -15.41
CA GLU A 144 -24.80 -13.53 -16.87
C GLU A 144 -24.14 -12.26 -17.47
N PRO A 145 -22.81 -12.16 -17.44
CA PRO A 145 -22.13 -10.97 -17.94
C PRO A 145 -22.13 -10.95 -19.48
N PRO A 146 -22.36 -9.79 -20.10
CA PRO A 146 -22.09 -9.64 -21.53
C PRO A 146 -20.60 -9.92 -21.84
N SER A 147 -20.32 -10.55 -22.96
CA SER A 147 -18.97 -11.00 -23.35
C SER A 147 -17.95 -9.87 -23.48
N TYR A 148 -18.41 -8.64 -23.58
CA TYR A 148 -17.59 -7.43 -23.70
C TYR A 148 -17.43 -6.67 -22.38
N VAL A 149 -17.88 -7.21 -21.24
CA VAL A 149 -17.82 -6.55 -19.94
C VAL A 149 -16.86 -7.24 -19.00
N ILE A 150 -16.03 -6.46 -18.33
CA ILE A 150 -15.09 -6.91 -17.32
C ILE A 150 -15.35 -6.13 -16.03
N PHE A 151 -15.52 -6.84 -14.92
CA PHE A 151 -15.54 -6.25 -13.58
C PHE A 151 -14.21 -6.49 -12.88
N ILE A 152 -13.64 -5.43 -12.31
CA ILE A 152 -12.46 -5.50 -11.44
C ILE A 152 -12.86 -4.91 -10.10
N LEU A 153 -13.05 -5.79 -9.12
CA LEU A 153 -13.42 -5.42 -7.76
C LEU A 153 -12.15 -5.34 -6.92
N ALA A 154 -11.92 -4.22 -6.25
CA ALA A 154 -10.77 -4.06 -5.35
C ALA A 154 -11.25 -3.90 -3.91
N THR A 155 -10.55 -4.53 -2.96
CA THR A 155 -10.90 -4.46 -1.54
C THR A 155 -9.69 -4.58 -0.63
N THR A 156 -9.74 -3.87 0.49
CA THR A 156 -8.82 -4.06 1.61
C THR A 156 -9.32 -5.13 2.59
N GLU A 157 -10.63 -5.46 2.57
CA GLU A 157 -11.28 -6.34 3.52
C GLU A 157 -12.02 -7.50 2.82
N ALA A 158 -11.25 -8.47 2.33
CA ALA A 158 -11.80 -9.62 1.60
C ALA A 158 -12.82 -10.43 2.40
N HIS A 159 -12.71 -10.45 3.74
CA HIS A 159 -13.62 -11.18 4.62
C HIS A 159 -15.03 -10.60 4.67
N LYS A 160 -15.21 -9.33 4.29
CA LYS A 160 -16.52 -8.68 4.21
C LYS A 160 -17.26 -8.94 2.89
N ILE A 161 -16.59 -9.54 1.90
CA ILE A 161 -17.21 -9.81 0.60
C ILE A 161 -18.07 -11.07 0.69
N PRO A 162 -19.34 -11.01 0.23
CA PRO A 162 -20.23 -12.19 0.21
C PRO A 162 -19.63 -13.35 -0.59
N ILE A 163 -19.77 -14.57 -0.07
CA ILE A 163 -19.27 -15.79 -0.72
C ILE A 163 -19.83 -15.97 -2.14
N THR A 164 -21.03 -15.47 -2.39
CA THR A 164 -21.68 -15.49 -3.70
C THR A 164 -20.96 -14.65 -4.75
N ILE A 165 -20.32 -13.56 -4.35
CA ILE A 165 -19.43 -12.75 -5.21
C ILE A 165 -18.08 -13.46 -5.37
N LEU A 166 -17.49 -13.94 -4.25
CA LEU A 166 -16.20 -14.62 -4.26
C LEU A 166 -16.17 -15.81 -5.24
N SER A 167 -17.26 -16.59 -5.29
CA SER A 167 -17.35 -17.77 -6.17
C SER A 167 -17.43 -17.46 -7.67
N ARG A 168 -17.65 -16.19 -8.05
CA ARG A 168 -17.78 -15.74 -9.45
C ARG A 168 -16.60 -14.91 -9.93
N CYS A 169 -15.69 -14.56 -9.02
CA CYS A 169 -14.53 -13.74 -9.34
C CYS A 169 -13.23 -14.54 -9.30
N GLN A 170 -12.32 -14.23 -10.20
CA GLN A 170 -10.93 -14.68 -10.08
C GLN A 170 -10.24 -13.83 -9.02
N ARG A 171 -9.83 -14.46 -7.93
CA ARG A 171 -9.19 -13.78 -6.82
C ARG A 171 -7.69 -13.64 -7.01
N TYR A 172 -7.17 -12.44 -6.71
CA TYR A 172 -5.75 -12.08 -6.72
C TYR A 172 -5.40 -11.41 -5.40
N ASP A 173 -4.49 -12.01 -4.65
CA ASP A 173 -4.06 -11.50 -3.36
C ASP A 173 -2.78 -10.67 -3.51
N PHE A 174 -2.90 -9.36 -3.28
CA PHE A 174 -1.79 -8.40 -3.29
C PHE A 174 -1.06 -8.47 -1.96
N HIS A 175 0.24 -8.69 -2.01
CA HIS A 175 1.08 -8.76 -0.84
C HIS A 175 1.58 -7.37 -0.43
N ARG A 176 1.96 -7.24 0.84
CA ARG A 176 2.74 -6.09 1.29
C ARG A 176 4.07 -6.08 0.54
N ILE A 177 4.49 -4.90 0.10
CA ILE A 177 5.73 -4.73 -0.64
C ILE A 177 6.89 -4.74 0.35
N SER A 178 7.98 -5.44 0.02
CA SER A 178 9.16 -5.48 0.89
C SER A 178 9.83 -4.10 1.02
N ILE A 179 10.48 -3.87 2.16
CA ILE A 179 11.20 -2.61 2.42
C ILE A 179 12.23 -2.35 1.32
N ASP A 180 12.98 -3.39 0.89
CA ASP A 180 14.01 -3.25 -0.14
C ASP A 180 13.40 -2.85 -1.50
N THR A 181 12.25 -3.43 -1.86
CA THR A 181 11.56 -3.08 -3.10
C THR A 181 11.04 -1.63 -3.06
N ILE A 182 10.48 -1.21 -1.92
CA ILE A 182 10.04 0.19 -1.74
C ILE A 182 11.25 1.12 -1.80
N ALA A 183 12.32 0.83 -1.05
CA ALA A 183 13.52 1.65 -1.00
C ALA A 183 14.16 1.81 -2.38
N SER A 184 14.32 0.71 -3.13
CA SER A 184 14.82 0.75 -4.51
C SER A 184 13.97 1.67 -5.39
N ARG A 185 12.63 1.55 -5.33
CA ARG A 185 11.75 2.40 -6.12
C ARG A 185 11.81 3.87 -5.72
N LEU A 186 11.91 4.17 -4.43
CA LEU A 186 12.08 5.53 -3.93
C LEU A 186 13.42 6.13 -4.41
N SER A 187 14.52 5.35 -4.39
CA SER A 187 15.83 5.78 -4.92
C SER A 187 15.76 6.13 -6.39
N ASP A 188 15.16 5.23 -7.22
CA ASP A 188 14.99 5.48 -8.66
C ASP A 188 14.24 6.80 -8.92
N LEU A 189 13.22 7.10 -8.12
CA LEU A 189 12.43 8.32 -8.25
C LEU A 189 13.23 9.57 -7.81
N MET A 190 14.06 9.46 -6.77
CA MET A 190 14.90 10.57 -6.32
C MET A 190 15.99 10.91 -7.34
N GLU A 191 16.56 9.91 -7.99
CA GLU A 191 17.49 10.13 -9.11
C GLU A 191 16.80 10.86 -10.28
N GLN A 192 15.57 10.45 -10.66
CA GLN A 192 14.80 11.12 -11.72
C GLN A 192 14.45 12.57 -11.40
N GLU A 193 14.13 12.88 -10.15
CA GLU A 193 13.82 14.23 -9.69
C GLU A 193 15.06 15.05 -9.27
N GLN A 194 16.27 14.46 -9.36
CA GLN A 194 17.55 15.08 -9.01
C GLN A 194 17.59 15.58 -7.56
N VAL A 195 17.01 14.83 -6.64
CA VAL A 195 17.03 15.09 -5.21
C VAL A 195 18.07 14.19 -4.55
N GLU A 196 19.04 14.79 -3.86
CA GLU A 196 20.03 14.03 -3.10
C GLU A 196 19.42 13.53 -1.80
N VAL A 197 19.46 12.20 -1.61
CA VAL A 197 18.89 11.53 -0.42
C VAL A 197 19.90 10.50 0.10
N GLU A 198 20.01 10.39 1.41
CA GLU A 198 20.79 9.33 2.04
C GLU A 198 20.08 7.98 1.95
N GLU A 199 20.82 6.90 1.72
CA GLU A 199 20.27 5.54 1.66
C GLU A 199 19.52 5.16 2.94
N ARG A 200 20.07 5.54 4.11
CA ARG A 200 19.42 5.30 5.41
C ARG A 200 18.11 6.05 5.55
N ALA A 201 18.01 7.27 5.03
CA ALA A 201 16.78 8.06 4.99
C ALA A 201 15.69 7.36 4.16
N ILE A 202 16.05 6.89 2.96
CA ILE A 202 15.14 6.15 2.07
C ILE A 202 14.66 4.85 2.73
N ARG A 203 15.55 4.07 3.31
CA ARG A 203 15.18 2.83 4.00
C ARG A 203 14.23 3.08 5.17
N TYR A 204 14.46 4.16 5.91
CA TYR A 204 13.57 4.54 7.00
C TYR A 204 12.17 4.92 6.50
N VAL A 205 12.07 5.75 5.45
CA VAL A 205 10.78 6.09 4.81
C VAL A 205 10.08 4.83 4.27
N ALA A 206 10.83 3.92 3.63
CA ALA A 206 10.29 2.65 3.13
C ALA A 206 9.72 1.78 4.26
N LYS A 207 10.39 1.74 5.41
CA LYS A 207 9.94 1.04 6.62
C LYS A 207 8.67 1.69 7.19
N ALA A 208 8.65 3.02 7.29
CA ALA A 208 7.49 3.77 7.79
C ALA A 208 6.26 3.62 6.89
N GLY A 209 6.45 3.34 5.59
CA GLY A 209 5.38 3.03 4.64
C GLY A 209 4.67 1.68 4.86
N ASP A 210 5.16 0.82 5.76
CA ASP A 210 4.55 -0.46 6.20
C ASP A 210 4.04 -1.34 5.04
N GLY A 211 4.85 -1.49 4.00
CA GLY A 211 4.51 -2.30 2.83
C GLY A 211 3.55 -1.62 1.84
N SER A 212 3.25 -0.33 2.05
CA SER A 212 2.45 0.51 1.17
C SER A 212 3.35 1.47 0.38
N MET A 213 3.46 1.27 -0.93
CA MET A 213 4.18 2.20 -1.81
C MET A 213 3.57 3.60 -1.80
N ARG A 214 2.25 3.69 -1.71
CA ARG A 214 1.55 4.98 -1.70
C ARG A 214 1.87 5.80 -0.46
N ASP A 215 1.89 5.15 0.71
CA ASP A 215 2.14 5.84 1.97
C ASP A 215 3.63 6.20 2.07
N ALA A 216 4.55 5.32 1.63
CA ALA A 216 5.97 5.62 1.53
C ALA A 216 6.25 6.84 0.62
N LEU A 217 5.61 6.92 -0.55
CA LEU A 217 5.72 8.09 -1.44
C LEU A 217 5.18 9.37 -0.78
N SER A 218 4.07 9.26 -0.06
CA SER A 218 3.49 10.42 0.64
C SER A 218 4.39 10.93 1.76
N LEU A 219 4.99 10.02 2.53
CA LEU A 219 5.94 10.35 3.59
C LEU A 219 7.21 10.99 3.01
N LEU A 220 7.74 10.45 1.90
CA LEU A 220 8.90 11.01 1.22
C LEU A 220 8.62 12.42 0.70
N ASP A 221 7.46 12.65 0.08
CA ASP A 221 7.04 13.97 -0.40
C ASP A 221 6.95 14.99 0.75
N GLN A 222 6.43 14.56 1.89
CA GLN A 222 6.38 15.37 3.10
C GLN A 222 7.78 15.77 3.58
N CYS A 223 8.73 14.82 3.63
CA CYS A 223 10.10 15.10 4.03
C CYS A 223 10.80 16.07 3.07
N ILE A 224 10.65 15.89 1.77
CA ILE A 224 11.23 16.77 0.75
C ILE A 224 10.60 18.18 0.81
N ALA A 225 9.30 18.26 1.04
CA ALA A 225 8.61 19.55 1.12
C ALA A 225 9.06 20.37 2.34
N PHE A 226 9.39 19.69 3.44
CA PHE A 226 9.88 20.35 4.66
C PHE A 226 11.32 20.85 4.50
N HIS A 227 12.21 20.06 3.87
CA HIS A 227 13.62 20.38 3.63
C HIS A 227 13.88 20.71 2.15
N LEU A 228 13.09 21.63 1.58
CA LEU A 228 13.13 21.94 0.16
C LEU A 228 14.48 22.55 -0.26
N GLY A 229 15.17 21.85 -1.18
CA GLY A 229 16.44 22.31 -1.74
C GLY A 229 17.68 21.88 -0.95
N GLU A 230 17.50 21.13 0.11
CA GLU A 230 18.58 20.53 0.90
C GLU A 230 18.71 19.03 0.60
N LYS A 231 19.88 18.46 0.92
CA LYS A 231 20.05 17.01 0.89
C LYS A 231 19.22 16.40 2.01
N LEU A 232 18.37 15.42 1.69
CA LEU A 232 17.56 14.73 2.67
C LEU A 232 18.42 13.72 3.46
N THR A 233 18.78 14.09 4.69
CA THR A 233 19.53 13.24 5.61
C THR A 233 18.60 12.37 6.43
N TYR A 234 19.17 11.38 7.13
CA TYR A 234 18.41 10.53 8.03
C TYR A 234 17.79 11.34 9.19
N GLU A 235 18.53 12.31 9.74
CA GLU A 235 18.06 13.20 10.81
C GLU A 235 16.86 14.05 10.35
N ASN A 236 16.91 14.59 9.13
CA ASN A 236 15.82 15.37 8.56
C ASN A 236 14.52 14.54 8.44
N VAL A 237 14.66 13.27 8.06
CA VAL A 237 13.51 12.35 7.97
C VAL A 237 12.94 12.04 9.36
N LEU A 238 13.80 11.82 10.37
CA LEU A 238 13.35 11.58 11.75
C LEU A 238 12.60 12.79 12.31
N GLU A 239 13.07 14.01 12.03
CA GLU A 239 12.41 15.25 12.46
C GLU A 239 10.99 15.34 11.88
N VAL A 240 10.84 15.12 10.58
CA VAL A 240 9.54 15.27 9.88
C VAL A 240 8.56 14.16 10.21
N LEU A 241 9.04 12.92 10.25
CA LEU A 241 8.18 11.76 10.52
C LEU A 241 7.88 11.57 12.01
N GLY A 242 8.51 12.39 12.84
CA GLY A 242 8.27 12.36 14.28
C GLY A 242 8.72 11.05 14.92
N ALA A 243 9.76 10.40 14.37
CA ALA A 243 10.29 9.20 14.97
C ALA A 243 10.72 9.48 16.40
N VAL A 244 10.24 8.67 17.30
CA VAL A 244 10.72 8.73 18.69
C VAL A 244 12.11 8.14 18.69
N ASP A 245 13.09 8.92 19.14
CA ASP A 245 14.43 8.43 19.32
C ASP A 245 14.41 7.16 20.18
N THR A 246 15.17 6.16 19.80
CA THR A 246 15.34 4.91 20.57
C THR A 246 15.68 5.20 22.04
N GLU A 247 16.35 6.32 22.30
CA GLU A 247 16.70 6.81 23.63
C GLU A 247 15.46 7.14 24.49
N VAL A 248 14.38 7.66 23.89
CA VAL A 248 13.13 7.95 24.61
C VAL A 248 12.43 6.66 25.01
N PHE A 249 12.42 5.66 24.11
CA PHE A 249 11.89 4.33 24.43
C PHE A 249 12.71 3.63 25.51
N SER A 250 14.03 3.77 25.47
CA SER A 250 14.92 3.29 26.52
C SER A 250 14.56 3.90 27.87
N ARG A 251 14.43 5.23 27.93
CA ARG A 251 14.01 5.93 29.16
C ARG A 251 12.64 5.46 29.66
N LEU A 252 11.69 5.31 28.75
CA LEU A 252 10.34 4.83 29.08
C LEU A 252 10.40 3.40 29.65
N LEU A 253 11.13 2.50 29.00
CA LEU A 253 11.31 1.12 29.44
C LEU A 253 11.94 1.05 30.82
N ARG A 254 13.01 1.81 31.07
CA ARG A 254 13.65 1.88 32.41
C ARG A 254 12.68 2.34 33.49
N ARG A 255 11.85 3.36 33.23
CA ARG A 255 10.81 3.80 34.19
C ARG A 255 9.78 2.71 34.47
N ILE A 256 9.42 1.92 33.44
CA ILE A 256 8.50 0.77 33.59
C ILE A 256 9.16 -0.32 34.43
N LEU A 257 10.45 -0.63 34.20
CA LEU A 257 11.19 -1.64 34.95
C LEU A 257 11.41 -1.23 36.41
N ASP A 258 11.58 0.07 36.68
CA ASP A 258 11.72 0.65 38.02
C ASP A 258 10.38 0.83 38.72
N GLU A 259 9.25 0.45 38.11
CA GLU A 259 7.88 0.65 38.62
C GLU A 259 7.52 2.13 38.84
N ASP A 260 8.27 3.06 38.23
CA ASP A 260 8.00 4.52 38.32
C ASP A 260 6.90 4.93 37.35
N VAL A 261 5.65 4.65 37.74
CA VAL A 261 4.45 4.99 36.94
C VAL A 261 4.35 6.49 36.68
N THR A 262 4.72 7.33 37.65
CA THR A 262 4.64 8.79 37.50
C THR A 262 5.64 9.30 36.46
N GLY A 263 6.87 8.79 36.47
CA GLY A 263 7.88 9.12 35.49
C GLY A 263 7.52 8.65 34.09
N ALA A 264 6.97 7.44 33.95
CA ALA A 264 6.50 6.92 32.67
C ALA A 264 5.36 7.77 32.08
N ILE A 265 4.35 8.12 32.86
CA ILE A 265 3.23 8.98 32.42
C ILE A 265 3.74 10.37 32.00
N ARG A 266 4.73 10.93 32.70
CA ARG A 266 5.32 12.23 32.35
C ARG A 266 5.99 12.17 30.97
N ILE A 267 6.79 11.13 30.68
CA ILE A 267 7.43 10.94 29.36
C ILE A 267 6.35 10.81 28.26
N LEU A 268 5.29 10.06 28.51
CA LEU A 268 4.17 9.95 27.56
C LEU A 268 3.46 11.29 27.36
N GLY A 269 3.27 12.08 28.42
CA GLY A 269 2.70 13.42 28.33
C GLY A 269 3.54 14.36 27.49
N GLU A 270 4.86 14.40 27.71
CA GLU A 270 5.80 15.18 26.91
C GLU A 270 5.70 14.84 25.41
N LEU A 271 5.64 13.54 25.05
CA LEU A 271 5.50 13.10 23.67
C LEU A 271 4.17 13.51 23.02
N ILE A 272 3.08 13.50 23.78
CA ILE A 272 1.76 13.94 23.31
C ILE A 272 1.74 15.46 23.12
N ASP A 273 2.34 16.22 24.04
CA ASP A 273 2.44 17.67 23.96
C ASP A 273 3.31 18.11 22.75
N ASP A 274 4.31 17.30 22.37
CA ASP A 274 5.09 17.46 21.13
C ASP A 274 4.29 17.10 19.84
N GLY A 275 2.99 16.79 19.97
CA GLY A 275 2.09 16.53 18.86
C GLY A 275 2.15 15.10 18.28
N ARG A 276 2.69 14.14 19.02
CA ARG A 276 2.81 12.76 18.57
C ARG A 276 1.51 11.98 18.75
N GLU A 277 1.16 11.19 17.75
CA GLU A 277 -0.02 10.33 17.78
C GLU A 277 0.23 9.12 18.68
N LEU A 278 -0.66 8.91 19.65
CA LEU A 278 -0.53 7.83 20.64
C LEU A 278 -0.52 6.44 19.99
N SER A 279 -1.31 6.23 18.95
CA SER A 279 -1.37 4.95 18.21
C SER A 279 -0.03 4.62 17.56
N GLN A 280 0.62 5.62 16.96
CA GLN A 280 1.94 5.45 16.36
C GLN A 280 3.00 5.17 17.43
N LEU A 281 2.96 5.91 18.54
CA LEU A 281 3.86 5.69 19.66
C LEU A 281 3.79 4.27 20.22
N VAL A 282 2.59 3.71 20.38
CA VAL A 282 2.40 2.32 20.84
C VAL A 282 2.96 1.32 19.83
N ASN A 283 2.75 1.54 18.53
CA ASN A 283 3.30 0.70 17.49
C ASN A 283 4.84 0.72 17.48
N ASP A 284 5.43 1.90 17.59
CA ASP A 284 6.90 2.07 17.59
C ASP A 284 7.51 1.47 18.86
N PHE A 285 6.86 1.63 20.02
CA PHE A 285 7.30 0.99 21.26
C PHE A 285 7.16 -0.55 21.19
N THR A 286 6.10 -1.05 20.57
CA THR A 286 5.93 -2.50 20.34
C THR A 286 7.05 -3.05 19.44
N TRP A 287 7.43 -2.31 18.39
CA TRP A 287 8.57 -2.65 17.55
C TRP A 287 9.89 -2.62 18.31
N TYR A 288 10.09 -1.64 19.17
CA TYR A 288 11.25 -1.56 20.05
C TYR A 288 11.36 -2.78 20.98
N MET A 289 10.26 -3.15 21.64
CA MET A 289 10.18 -4.33 22.52
C MET A 289 10.43 -5.64 21.73
N ARG A 290 9.89 -5.75 20.49
CA ARG A 290 10.16 -6.89 19.61
C ARG A 290 11.65 -7.00 19.26
N ASN A 291 12.32 -5.89 18.99
CA ASN A 291 13.75 -5.89 18.69
C ASN A 291 14.58 -6.37 19.90
N LEU A 292 14.24 -5.95 21.12
CA LEU A 292 14.86 -6.46 22.34
C LEU A 292 14.67 -7.98 22.50
N LEU A 293 13.46 -8.49 22.21
CA LEU A 293 13.17 -9.91 22.25
C LEU A 293 14.01 -10.71 21.25
N LEU A 294 14.15 -10.21 20.02
CA LEU A 294 14.96 -10.84 18.99
C LEU A 294 16.43 -10.91 19.37
N LEU A 295 16.98 -9.83 19.94
CA LEU A 295 18.35 -9.78 20.44
C LEU A 295 18.61 -10.76 21.63
N GLN A 296 17.58 -11.02 22.44
CA GLN A 296 17.68 -12.05 23.49
C GLN A 296 17.63 -13.48 22.95
N SER A 297 17.02 -13.68 21.78
CA SER A 297 16.71 -15.02 21.28
C SER A 297 17.84 -15.61 20.42
N SER A 298 18.68 -14.81 19.78
CA SER A 298 19.77 -15.27 18.90
C SER A 298 20.78 -14.17 18.62
N ASP A 299 22.07 -14.55 18.64
CA ASP A 299 23.18 -13.66 18.28
C ASP A 299 23.26 -13.37 16.76
N ASP A 300 22.68 -14.23 15.92
CA ASP A 300 22.68 -14.08 14.45
C ASP A 300 21.62 -13.11 13.92
N MET A 301 20.80 -12.51 14.79
CA MET A 301 19.72 -11.60 14.38
C MET A 301 20.19 -10.17 14.12
N GLU A 302 21.48 -9.87 14.26
CA GLU A 302 22.05 -8.53 13.99
C GLU A 302 21.83 -8.08 12.55
N GLU A 303 21.92 -9.03 11.58
CA GLU A 303 21.69 -8.74 10.16
C GLU A 303 20.21 -8.49 9.82
N VAL A 304 19.29 -8.96 10.68
CA VAL A 304 17.84 -8.78 10.49
C VAL A 304 17.35 -7.45 11.08
N LEU A 305 18.13 -6.91 12.03
CA LEU A 305 17.83 -5.62 12.66
C LEU A 305 18.54 -4.52 11.87
N ASP A 306 17.75 -3.75 11.12
CA ASP A 306 18.23 -2.59 10.33
C ASP A 306 18.54 -1.40 11.27
N ILE A 307 19.53 -1.58 12.18
CA ILE A 307 19.89 -0.67 13.25
C ILE A 307 21.36 -0.29 13.10
N SER A 308 21.71 0.96 13.41
CA SER A 308 23.11 1.40 13.42
C SER A 308 23.91 0.66 14.50
N LYS A 309 25.22 0.46 14.25
CA LYS A 309 26.10 -0.26 15.20
C LYS A 309 26.07 0.34 16.60
N ASP A 310 26.04 1.66 16.70
CA ASP A 310 26.04 2.38 17.98
C ASP A 310 24.72 2.13 18.77
N ASN A 311 23.60 2.13 18.06
CA ASN A 311 22.29 1.81 18.65
C ASN A 311 22.14 0.32 18.96
N LEU A 312 22.86 -0.57 18.25
CA LEU A 312 22.83 -2.00 18.49
C LEU A 312 23.47 -2.38 19.83
N GLU A 313 24.60 -1.77 20.17
CA GLU A 313 25.26 -1.99 21.47
C GLU A 313 24.38 -1.54 22.62
N ALA A 314 23.77 -0.34 22.53
CA ALA A 314 22.82 0.16 23.52
C ALA A 314 21.60 -0.77 23.68
N LEU A 315 21.05 -1.27 22.57
CA LEU A 315 19.90 -2.20 22.60
C LEU A 315 20.28 -3.57 23.18
N LYS A 316 21.51 -4.05 22.98
CA LYS A 316 22.01 -5.29 23.61
C LYS A 316 22.12 -5.16 25.12
N GLU A 317 22.65 -4.01 25.60
CA GLU A 317 22.68 -3.74 27.03
C GLU A 317 21.27 -3.72 27.63
N GLU A 318 20.32 -3.09 26.96
CA GLU A 318 18.94 -3.02 27.41
C GLU A 318 18.22 -4.36 27.32
N ALA A 319 18.47 -5.14 26.27
CA ALA A 319 17.94 -6.49 26.17
C ALA A 319 18.38 -7.36 27.36
N ALA A 320 19.59 -7.17 27.86
CA ALA A 320 20.08 -7.89 29.04
C ALA A 320 19.38 -7.47 30.34
N LEU A 321 18.84 -6.26 30.43
CA LEU A 321 18.13 -5.74 31.61
C LEU A 321 16.69 -6.26 31.70
N VAL A 322 16.07 -6.61 30.58
CA VAL A 322 14.65 -7.00 30.52
C VAL A 322 14.49 -8.50 30.71
N LYS A 323 13.68 -8.90 31.70
CA LYS A 323 13.35 -10.32 31.88
C LYS A 323 12.47 -10.80 30.71
N PRO A 324 12.76 -11.97 30.10
CA PRO A 324 11.98 -12.50 28.98
C PRO A 324 10.47 -12.58 29.26
N CYS A 325 10.05 -12.87 30.49
CA CYS A 325 8.65 -12.96 30.86
C CYS A 325 7.88 -11.64 30.69
N LEU A 326 8.52 -10.49 30.85
CA LEU A 326 7.87 -9.17 30.64
C LEU A 326 7.58 -8.92 29.16
N LEU A 327 8.45 -9.39 28.27
CA LEU A 327 8.29 -9.26 26.83
C LEU A 327 7.17 -10.14 26.27
N TYR A 328 7.01 -11.36 26.84
CA TYR A 328 5.97 -12.32 26.43
C TYR A 328 4.58 -11.99 26.99
N THR A 329 4.50 -11.27 28.12
CA THR A 329 3.21 -10.95 28.75
C THR A 329 2.68 -9.57 28.37
N SER A 330 3.41 -8.81 27.56
CA SER A 330 2.90 -7.56 26.99
C SER A 330 1.66 -7.86 26.14
N PRO A 331 0.49 -7.26 26.43
CA PRO A 331 -0.73 -7.53 25.68
C PRO A 331 -0.49 -7.14 24.22
N SER A 332 -0.61 -8.13 23.33
CA SER A 332 -0.66 -7.86 21.89
C SER A 332 -1.91 -7.05 21.58
N PRO A 333 -1.83 -5.97 20.83
CA PRO A 333 -3.00 -5.24 20.39
C PRO A 333 -3.93 -6.06 19.51
#